data_06e5dd7d3475cc662f529644301394f5
#
_entry.id   06e5dd7d3475cc662f529644301394f5
#
_cell.length_a   1.000
_cell.length_b   1.000
_cell.length_c   1.000
_cell.angle_alpha   90.00
_cell.angle_beta   90.00
_cell.angle_gamma   90.00
#
_symmetry.space_group_name_H-M   'P 1'
#
loop_
_entity.id
_entity.type
_entity.pdbx_description
1 polymer ?
#
loop_
_entity_poly.entity_id
_entity_poly.type
_entity_poly.pdbx_seq_one_letter_code
_entity_poly.pdbx_strand_id
1 'polypeptide(L)'
;MSNKIVVGSLVYNEEHRFLEQYLSNIQQYANEIVLIDDGSTDNSVKLCKEVTNNVYKSERLFIENEVALRDALWCKCIELCDDGDFILIQDCDEFLHPDSIKYLPIEISKCVNFGGDGIAWRLYDMWNETQYREDQYWTAHKRWWVHMVRYSSRIKYLWKNTKLHCGRIPLNSYYSAYPSQLQVLHMGYSREDLRQEKHDFYMSIDAEGKNGSLPQYKSIIDPNPNLLDFHSNYIPRRKMV
;
A
#
# COMPACT_ATOMS: atom_id res chain seq x y z
N MET A 1 21.65 -9.95 -12.11
CA MET A 1 21.44 -9.61 -10.68
C MET A 1 19.94 -9.46 -10.48
N SER A 2 19.39 -9.99 -9.40
CA SER A 2 17.97 -9.75 -9.08
C SER A 2 17.81 -8.30 -8.63
N ASN A 3 16.77 -7.61 -9.11
CA ASN A 3 16.44 -6.27 -8.63
C ASN A 3 16.06 -6.33 -7.15
N LYS A 4 16.60 -5.42 -6.34
CA LYS A 4 16.27 -5.28 -4.93
C LYS A 4 14.86 -4.69 -4.78
N ILE A 5 14.15 -5.08 -3.74
CA ILE A 5 12.86 -4.53 -3.36
C ILE A 5 13.02 -3.74 -2.06
N VAL A 6 12.78 -2.45 -2.11
CA VAL A 6 12.71 -1.56 -0.95
C VAL A 6 11.23 -1.31 -0.62
N VAL A 7 10.80 -1.71 0.57
CA VAL A 7 9.42 -1.48 1.03
C VAL A 7 9.37 -0.29 1.97
N GLY A 8 8.52 0.68 1.67
CA GLY A 8 8.29 1.86 2.48
C GLY A 8 6.88 1.92 3.05
N SER A 9 6.73 2.27 4.34
CA SER A 9 5.42 2.39 4.99
C SER A 9 5.37 3.51 6.02
N LEU A 10 4.19 4.10 6.15
CA LEU A 10 3.86 5.04 7.22
C LEU A 10 3.20 4.28 8.36
N VAL A 11 3.56 4.61 9.59
CA VAL A 11 3.07 3.95 10.80
C VAL A 11 2.48 5.00 11.75
N TYR A 12 1.30 4.75 12.28
CA TYR A 12 0.70 5.55 13.35
C TYR A 12 -0.27 4.75 14.20
N ASN A 13 0.09 4.43 15.45
CA ASN A 13 -0.72 3.69 16.42
C ASN A 13 -1.27 2.37 15.86
N GLU A 14 -0.39 1.52 15.33
CA GLU A 14 -0.76 0.26 14.66
C GLU A 14 -0.52 -0.99 15.54
N GLU A 15 -0.06 -0.85 16.81
CA GLU A 15 0.24 -1.96 17.71
C GLU A 15 -0.90 -2.97 17.84
N HIS A 16 -2.15 -2.47 18.00
CA HIS A 16 -3.33 -3.31 18.21
C HIS A 16 -4.13 -3.58 16.93
N ARG A 17 -3.57 -3.23 15.78
CA ARG A 17 -4.20 -3.44 14.47
C ARG A 17 -3.52 -4.59 13.75
N PHE A 18 -2.72 -4.29 12.75
CA PHE A 18 -2.14 -5.30 11.87
C PHE A 18 -0.61 -5.25 11.81
N LEU A 19 0.06 -4.42 12.59
CA LEU A 19 1.48 -4.13 12.42
C LEU A 19 2.37 -5.36 12.47
N GLU A 20 2.19 -6.26 13.45
CA GLU A 20 3.00 -7.47 13.56
C GLU A 20 2.83 -8.39 12.34
N GLN A 21 1.56 -8.61 11.92
CA GLN A 21 1.28 -9.41 10.73
C GLN A 21 1.82 -8.74 9.47
N TYR A 22 1.70 -7.41 9.38
CA TYR A 22 2.23 -6.64 8.27
C TYR A 22 3.75 -6.76 8.17
N LEU A 23 4.47 -6.53 9.25
CA LEU A 23 5.93 -6.65 9.30
C LEU A 23 6.37 -8.07 8.92
N SER A 24 5.69 -9.11 9.42
CA SER A 24 5.94 -10.49 9.04
C SER A 24 5.65 -10.77 7.55
N ASN A 25 4.66 -10.11 6.95
CA ASN A 25 4.34 -10.24 5.53
C ASN A 25 5.44 -9.63 4.66
N ILE A 26 5.85 -8.39 4.93
CA ILE A 26 6.84 -7.68 4.10
C ILE A 26 8.24 -8.27 4.22
N GLN A 27 8.63 -8.85 5.36
CA GLN A 27 9.91 -9.55 5.54
C GLN A 27 10.09 -10.74 4.58
N GLN A 28 9.02 -11.28 4.02
CA GLN A 28 9.09 -12.41 3.09
C GLN A 28 9.60 -12.02 1.70
N TYR A 29 9.57 -10.73 1.35
CA TYR A 29 9.92 -10.28 -0.01
C TYR A 29 10.74 -8.98 -0.06
N ALA A 30 10.78 -8.20 1.00
CA ALA A 30 11.59 -6.98 1.05
C ALA A 30 13.07 -7.32 1.24
N ASN A 31 13.93 -6.64 0.49
CA ASN A 31 15.38 -6.64 0.75
C ASN A 31 15.74 -5.57 1.78
N GLU A 32 15.03 -4.43 1.73
CA GLU A 32 15.15 -3.32 2.67
C GLU A 32 13.76 -2.85 3.09
N ILE A 33 13.62 -2.44 4.34
CA ILE A 33 12.37 -1.95 4.92
C ILE A 33 12.62 -0.57 5.51
N VAL A 34 11.81 0.41 5.11
CA VAL A 34 11.83 1.80 5.58
C VAL A 34 10.49 2.12 6.21
N LEU A 35 10.50 2.54 7.46
CA LEU A 35 9.29 2.88 8.20
C LEU A 35 9.40 4.31 8.73
N ILE A 36 8.36 5.12 8.51
CA ILE A 36 8.23 6.44 9.14
C ILE A 36 7.07 6.37 10.13
N ASP A 37 7.40 6.52 11.39
CA ASP A 37 6.42 6.69 12.46
C ASP A 37 5.95 8.14 12.53
N ASP A 38 4.66 8.34 12.34
CA ASP A 38 4.03 9.68 12.34
C ASP A 38 3.52 10.09 13.73
N GLY A 39 4.33 9.83 14.77
CA GLY A 39 4.05 10.27 16.15
C GLY A 39 3.18 9.27 16.93
N SER A 40 3.42 7.97 16.81
CA SER A 40 2.74 6.95 17.62
C SER A 40 2.98 7.13 19.11
N THR A 41 1.95 6.83 19.89
CA THR A 41 1.94 6.88 21.36
C THR A 41 1.88 5.49 22.00
N ASP A 42 1.74 4.43 21.18
CA ASP A 42 1.75 3.04 21.56
C ASP A 42 3.13 2.37 21.31
N ASN A 43 3.20 1.04 21.31
CA ASN A 43 4.46 0.30 21.07
C ASN A 43 4.81 0.12 19.58
N SER A 44 4.12 0.77 18.65
CA SER A 44 4.37 0.63 17.19
C SER A 44 5.84 0.84 16.83
N VAL A 45 6.49 1.88 17.37
CA VAL A 45 7.92 2.16 17.11
C VAL A 45 8.82 1.03 17.59
N LYS A 46 8.50 0.41 18.73
CA LYS A 46 9.25 -0.72 19.25
C LYS A 46 9.16 -1.91 18.32
N LEU A 47 7.96 -2.28 17.90
CA LEU A 47 7.73 -3.39 16.93
C LEU A 47 8.48 -3.16 15.61
N CYS A 48 8.41 -1.93 15.08
CA CYS A 48 9.15 -1.57 13.87
C CYS A 48 10.66 -1.79 14.01
N LYS A 49 11.26 -1.41 15.15
CA LYS A 49 12.68 -1.54 15.42
C LYS A 49 13.16 -2.98 15.63
N GLU A 50 12.26 -3.92 15.89
CA GLU A 50 12.58 -5.34 15.94
C GLU A 50 12.83 -5.93 14.53
N VAL A 51 12.35 -5.24 13.47
CA VAL A 51 12.41 -5.71 12.09
C VAL A 51 13.46 -4.96 11.26
N THR A 52 13.64 -3.67 11.47
CA THR A 52 14.58 -2.84 10.71
C THR A 52 15.16 -1.72 11.55
N ASN A 53 16.40 -1.30 11.19
CA ASN A 53 17.01 -0.09 11.75
C ASN A 53 16.56 1.20 11.02
N ASN A 54 15.92 1.09 9.85
CA ASN A 54 15.48 2.23 9.06
C ASN A 54 14.10 2.71 9.53
N VAL A 55 14.00 3.06 10.82
CA VAL A 55 12.79 3.61 11.46
C VAL A 55 13.03 5.08 11.76
N TYR A 56 12.28 5.95 11.10
CA TYR A 56 12.36 7.39 11.22
C TYR A 56 11.12 7.93 11.93
N LYS A 57 11.21 9.12 12.51
CA LYS A 57 10.10 9.79 13.18
C LYS A 57 9.67 11.05 12.45
N SER A 58 8.39 11.29 12.47
CA SER A 58 7.73 12.52 12.07
C SER A 58 6.84 13.01 13.23
N GLU A 59 6.33 14.23 13.15
CA GLU A 59 5.49 14.85 14.19
C GLU A 59 4.08 15.11 13.64
N ARG A 60 3.29 14.03 13.41
CA ARG A 60 1.87 14.11 12.96
C ARG A 60 1.67 14.89 11.66
N LEU A 61 2.58 14.73 10.70
CA LEU A 61 2.51 15.42 9.41
C LEU A 61 1.36 14.95 8.52
N PHE A 62 0.84 13.73 8.70
CA PHE A 62 -0.20 13.16 7.82
C PHE A 62 -1.42 14.09 7.70
N ILE A 63 -1.92 14.62 8.82
CA ILE A 63 -3.10 15.49 8.82
C ILE A 63 -2.76 16.89 8.29
N GLU A 64 -1.56 17.37 8.56
CA GLU A 64 -1.15 18.73 8.21
C GLU A 64 -0.65 18.83 6.78
N ASN A 65 0.17 17.87 6.34
CA ASN A 65 0.83 17.84 5.04
C ASN A 65 1.22 16.42 4.64
N GLU A 66 0.27 15.63 4.15
CA GLU A 66 0.50 14.25 3.70
C GLU A 66 1.60 14.19 2.63
N VAL A 67 1.69 15.19 1.74
CA VAL A 67 2.71 15.23 0.68
C VAL A 67 4.12 15.23 1.27
N ALA A 68 4.36 16.07 2.28
CA ALA A 68 5.69 16.15 2.89
C ALA A 68 6.07 14.82 3.57
N LEU A 69 5.11 14.16 4.21
CA LEU A 69 5.34 12.86 4.85
C LEU A 69 5.62 11.75 3.81
N ARG A 70 4.84 11.70 2.73
CA ARG A 70 5.05 10.73 1.62
C ARG A 70 6.37 10.99 0.90
N ASP A 71 6.75 12.27 0.68
CA ASP A 71 8.02 12.63 0.07
C ASP A 71 9.21 12.24 0.97
N ALA A 72 9.11 12.46 2.28
CA ALA A 72 10.12 12.03 3.23
C ALA A 72 10.31 10.48 3.20
N LEU A 73 9.21 9.72 3.16
CA LEU A 73 9.26 8.26 3.03
C LEU A 73 9.93 7.86 1.71
N TRP A 74 9.53 8.48 0.61
CA TRP A 74 10.10 8.23 -0.71
C TRP A 74 11.60 8.51 -0.73
N CYS A 75 12.05 9.66 -0.19
CA CYS A 75 13.45 10.03 -0.09
C CYS A 75 14.26 8.99 0.71
N LYS A 76 13.71 8.46 1.81
CA LYS A 76 14.37 7.40 2.58
C LYS A 76 14.45 6.07 1.83
N CYS A 77 13.46 5.74 1.02
CA CYS A 77 13.51 4.54 0.17
C CYS A 77 14.57 4.67 -0.93
N ILE A 78 14.66 5.81 -1.61
CA ILE A 78 15.64 5.99 -2.70
C ILE A 78 17.10 6.04 -2.22
N GLU A 79 17.36 6.44 -0.95
CA GLU A 79 18.68 6.36 -0.34
C GLU A 79 19.24 4.93 -0.32
N LEU A 80 18.37 3.91 -0.37
CA LEU A 80 18.72 2.48 -0.33
C LEU A 80 18.65 1.79 -1.70
N CYS A 81 18.30 2.52 -2.76
CA CYS A 81 18.11 1.96 -4.10
C CYS A 81 19.28 2.27 -5.04
N ASP A 82 19.59 1.31 -5.89
CA ASP A 82 20.34 1.50 -7.11
C ASP A 82 19.40 1.61 -8.32
N ASP A 83 19.85 2.22 -9.43
CA ASP A 83 19.05 2.29 -10.67
C ASP A 83 18.56 0.92 -11.11
N GLY A 84 17.26 0.79 -11.24
CA GLY A 84 16.62 -0.45 -11.63
C GLY A 84 16.04 -1.27 -10.48
N ASP A 85 16.32 -0.95 -9.22
CA ASP A 85 15.65 -1.55 -8.06
C ASP A 85 14.17 -1.14 -7.99
N PHE A 86 13.39 -1.83 -7.20
CA PHE A 86 11.97 -1.55 -7.06
C PHE A 86 11.65 -0.96 -5.69
N ILE A 87 10.83 0.08 -5.69
CA ILE A 87 10.24 0.67 -4.48
C ILE A 87 8.77 0.28 -4.43
N LEU A 88 8.35 -0.31 -3.32
CA LEU A 88 6.96 -0.61 -3.00
C LEU A 88 6.53 0.26 -1.82
N ILE A 89 5.53 1.11 -2.01
CA ILE A 89 4.90 1.85 -0.92
C ILE A 89 3.59 1.16 -0.56
N GLN A 90 3.49 0.73 0.70
CA GLN A 90 2.38 -0.08 1.19
C GLN A 90 1.93 0.40 2.57
N ASP A 91 0.62 0.41 2.82
CA ASP A 91 0.07 0.79 4.11
C ASP A 91 0.07 -0.43 5.06
N CYS A 92 0.12 -0.22 6.38
CA CYS A 92 0.30 -1.29 7.39
C CYS A 92 -0.89 -2.26 7.48
N ASP A 93 -1.99 -1.98 6.84
CA ASP A 93 -3.17 -2.83 6.75
C ASP A 93 -3.32 -3.53 5.37
N GLU A 94 -2.28 -3.47 4.53
CA GLU A 94 -2.24 -4.11 3.22
C GLU A 94 -1.27 -5.30 3.21
N PHE A 95 -1.73 -6.45 2.75
CA PHE A 95 -0.97 -7.70 2.73
C PHE A 95 -0.86 -8.24 1.33
N LEU A 96 0.35 -8.48 0.87
CA LEU A 96 0.52 -9.27 -0.35
C LEU A 96 0.09 -10.71 -0.05
N HIS A 97 -0.86 -11.23 -0.84
CA HIS A 97 -1.36 -12.60 -0.64
C HIS A 97 -0.21 -13.62 -0.78
N PRO A 98 -0.18 -14.73 -0.02
CA PRO A 98 0.91 -15.71 -0.05
C PRO A 98 1.26 -16.22 -1.46
N ASP A 99 0.25 -16.48 -2.30
CA ASP A 99 0.49 -16.85 -3.70
C ASP A 99 1.16 -15.70 -4.47
N SER A 100 0.78 -14.46 -4.20
CA SER A 100 1.40 -13.28 -4.81
C SER A 100 2.85 -13.13 -4.40
N ILE A 101 3.19 -13.36 -3.14
CA ILE A 101 4.58 -13.37 -2.65
C ILE A 101 5.41 -14.38 -3.43
N LYS A 102 4.90 -15.61 -3.55
CA LYS A 102 5.57 -16.70 -4.28
C LYS A 102 5.89 -16.34 -5.73
N TYR A 103 5.01 -15.59 -6.39
CA TYR A 103 5.13 -15.25 -7.81
C TYR A 103 5.71 -13.86 -8.06
N LEU A 104 5.94 -13.05 -7.02
CA LEU A 104 6.47 -11.70 -7.14
C LEU A 104 7.76 -11.61 -7.97
N PRO A 105 8.79 -12.50 -7.80
CA PRO A 105 10.00 -12.46 -8.62
C PRO A 105 9.72 -12.67 -10.11
N ILE A 106 8.73 -13.52 -10.43
CA ILE A 106 8.33 -13.80 -11.80
C ILE A 106 7.63 -12.59 -12.41
N GLU A 107 6.74 -11.93 -11.68
CA GLU A 107 6.03 -10.74 -12.15
C GLU A 107 6.98 -9.54 -12.32
N ILE A 108 7.98 -9.39 -11.46
CA ILE A 108 9.07 -8.41 -11.63
C ILE A 108 9.82 -8.69 -12.93
N SER A 109 10.25 -9.94 -13.17
CA SER A 109 10.96 -10.31 -14.38
C SER A 109 10.12 -10.06 -15.64
N LYS A 110 8.83 -10.33 -15.61
CA LYS A 110 7.91 -10.04 -16.72
C LYS A 110 7.81 -8.53 -16.96
N CYS A 111 7.63 -7.71 -15.89
CA CYS A 111 7.59 -6.27 -15.99
C CYS A 111 8.83 -5.73 -16.68
N VAL A 112 10.03 -6.13 -16.24
CA VAL A 112 11.31 -5.70 -16.82
C VAL A 112 11.43 -6.13 -18.29
N ASN A 113 11.06 -7.39 -18.64
CA ASN A 113 11.12 -7.91 -20.00
C ASN A 113 10.16 -7.20 -20.96
N PHE A 114 9.04 -6.67 -20.45
CA PHE A 114 8.10 -5.84 -21.23
C PHE A 114 8.52 -4.37 -21.30
N GLY A 115 9.66 -3.99 -20.72
CA GLY A 115 10.09 -2.61 -20.64
C GLY A 115 9.24 -1.76 -19.71
N GLY A 116 8.52 -2.40 -18.78
CA GLY A 116 7.72 -1.72 -17.77
C GLY A 116 8.59 -1.18 -16.63
N ASP A 117 8.12 -0.12 -16.01
CA ASP A 117 8.73 0.55 -14.86
C ASP A 117 7.77 0.70 -13.67
N GLY A 118 6.53 0.24 -13.82
CA GLY A 118 5.53 0.13 -12.76
C GLY A 118 4.86 -1.24 -12.75
N ILE A 119 4.67 -1.85 -11.58
CA ILE A 119 3.90 -3.07 -11.42
C ILE A 119 2.57 -2.72 -10.77
N ALA A 120 1.49 -3.04 -11.47
CA ALA A 120 0.14 -2.84 -11.01
C ALA A 120 -0.50 -4.17 -10.60
N TRP A 121 -1.24 -4.14 -9.51
CA TRP A 121 -2.00 -5.29 -9.01
C TRP A 121 -3.40 -4.92 -8.55
N ARG A 122 -4.19 -5.90 -8.16
CA ARG A 122 -5.54 -5.71 -7.66
C ARG A 122 -5.53 -5.67 -6.13
N LEU A 123 -6.26 -4.72 -5.57
CA LEU A 123 -6.44 -4.54 -4.14
C LEU A 123 -7.87 -4.94 -3.77
N TYR A 124 -8.02 -5.79 -2.77
CA TYR A 124 -9.30 -6.28 -2.28
C TYR A 124 -9.59 -5.68 -0.90
N ASP A 125 -10.63 -4.85 -0.81
CA ASP A 125 -11.09 -4.29 0.46
C ASP A 125 -11.80 -5.38 1.28
N MET A 126 -11.03 -6.04 2.16
CA MET A 126 -11.53 -7.14 2.97
C MET A 126 -12.49 -6.63 4.04
N TRP A 127 -13.66 -7.29 4.13
CA TRP A 127 -14.69 -6.96 5.13
C TRP A 127 -14.69 -7.90 6.34
N ASN A 128 -14.03 -9.03 6.18
CA ASN A 128 -13.62 -10.00 7.20
C ASN A 128 -12.41 -10.79 6.68
N GLU A 129 -12.03 -11.88 7.33
CA GLU A 129 -10.86 -12.69 6.97
C GLU A 129 -10.97 -13.37 5.59
N THR A 130 -12.18 -13.62 5.10
CA THR A 130 -12.43 -14.43 3.90
C THR A 130 -13.23 -13.72 2.81
N GLN A 131 -13.84 -12.58 3.11
CA GLN A 131 -14.72 -11.88 2.18
C GLN A 131 -14.30 -10.44 1.98
N TYR A 132 -14.41 -9.98 0.74
CA TYR A 132 -14.24 -8.59 0.38
C TYR A 132 -15.58 -7.95 0.00
N ARG A 133 -15.66 -6.63 0.09
CA ARG A 133 -16.84 -5.89 -0.30
C ARG A 133 -16.81 -5.52 -1.78
N GLU A 134 -17.94 -5.74 -2.47
CA GLU A 134 -18.16 -5.31 -3.84
C GLU A 134 -19.53 -4.65 -4.00
N ASP A 135 -19.53 -3.35 -4.26
CA ASP A 135 -20.72 -2.59 -4.68
C ASP A 135 -20.28 -1.37 -5.49
N GLN A 136 -21.20 -0.41 -5.71
CA GLN A 136 -20.91 0.79 -6.49
C GLN A 136 -19.79 1.68 -5.92
N TYR A 137 -19.49 1.58 -4.63
CA TYR A 137 -18.45 2.37 -3.95
C TYR A 137 -17.16 1.57 -3.72
N TRP A 138 -17.25 0.24 -3.71
CA TRP A 138 -16.16 -0.68 -3.36
C TRP A 138 -15.75 -1.51 -4.57
N THR A 139 -14.95 -0.89 -5.43
CA THR A 139 -14.55 -1.44 -6.73
C THR A 139 -13.04 -1.51 -6.94
N ALA A 140 -12.25 -1.37 -5.88
CA ALA A 140 -10.78 -1.32 -5.96
C ALA A 140 -10.21 -2.55 -6.67
N HIS A 141 -10.75 -3.75 -6.39
CA HIS A 141 -10.34 -5.01 -7.03
C HIS A 141 -10.66 -5.11 -8.54
N LYS A 142 -11.50 -4.22 -9.09
CA LYS A 142 -11.81 -4.18 -10.53
C LYS A 142 -10.76 -3.42 -11.35
N ARG A 143 -9.82 -2.76 -10.68
CA ARG A 143 -8.80 -1.91 -11.30
C ARG A 143 -7.41 -2.42 -10.96
N TRP A 144 -6.43 -2.03 -11.78
CA TRP A 144 -5.02 -2.20 -11.47
C TRP A 144 -4.49 -0.92 -10.85
N TRP A 145 -3.83 -1.08 -9.70
CA TRP A 145 -3.23 0.02 -8.96
C TRP A 145 -1.72 -0.17 -8.94
N VAL A 146 -0.97 0.84 -9.37
CA VAL A 146 0.49 0.81 -9.30
C VAL A 146 0.92 1.18 -7.89
N HIS A 147 1.56 0.26 -7.22
CA HIS A 147 2.12 0.46 -5.88
C HIS A 147 3.63 0.22 -5.83
N MET A 148 4.15 -0.53 -6.81
CA MET A 148 5.57 -0.85 -6.94
C MET A 148 6.11 -0.23 -8.22
N VAL A 149 7.20 0.51 -8.12
CA VAL A 149 7.81 1.20 -9.26
C VAL A 149 9.31 0.96 -9.30
N ARG A 150 9.86 0.96 -10.52
CA ARG A 150 11.27 0.79 -10.75
C ARG A 150 11.98 2.12 -10.57
N TYR A 151 12.92 2.18 -9.65
CA TYR A 151 13.67 3.39 -9.36
C TYR A 151 14.61 3.79 -10.51
N SER A 152 14.71 5.09 -10.76
CA SER A 152 15.72 5.69 -11.61
C SER A 152 16.21 7.03 -11.05
N SER A 153 17.51 7.17 -10.88
CA SER A 153 18.16 8.41 -10.44
C SER A 153 18.04 9.56 -11.45
N ARG A 154 17.59 9.27 -12.69
CA ARG A 154 17.39 10.25 -13.75
C ARG A 154 16.07 10.99 -13.64
N ILE A 155 15.15 10.52 -12.79
CA ILE A 155 13.81 11.09 -12.62
C ILE A 155 13.83 12.09 -11.47
N LYS A 156 13.42 13.32 -11.73
CA LYS A 156 13.04 14.26 -10.68
C LYS A 156 11.59 13.97 -10.31
N TYR A 157 11.39 13.33 -9.18
CA TYR A 157 10.06 12.92 -8.71
C TYR A 157 9.19 14.11 -8.34
N LEU A 158 7.91 14.04 -8.70
CA LEU A 158 6.93 15.11 -8.52
C LEU A 158 5.70 14.56 -7.78
N TRP A 159 5.22 15.30 -6.81
CA TRP A 159 4.01 14.97 -6.05
C TRP A 159 2.81 15.79 -6.48
N LYS A 160 1.61 15.23 -6.31
CA LYS A 160 0.37 15.99 -6.46
C LYS A 160 0.31 17.05 -5.35
N ASN A 161 0.18 18.32 -5.76
CA ASN A 161 0.04 19.42 -4.80
C ASN A 161 -1.38 19.44 -4.19
N THR A 162 -1.56 18.73 -3.08
CA THR A 162 -2.82 18.63 -2.33
C THR A 162 -2.52 18.38 -0.86
N LYS A 163 -3.39 18.84 0.03
CA LYS A 163 -3.24 18.64 1.48
C LYS A 163 -3.40 17.16 1.86
N LEU A 164 -4.38 16.48 1.25
CA LEU A 164 -4.71 15.07 1.48
C LEU A 164 -4.91 14.34 0.15
N HIS A 165 -4.79 13.02 0.18
CA HIS A 165 -4.95 12.16 -0.99
C HIS A 165 -3.97 12.50 -2.13
N CYS A 166 -2.72 12.78 -1.76
CA CYS A 166 -1.66 13.06 -2.74
C CYS A 166 -1.24 11.81 -3.55
N GLY A 167 -1.71 10.63 -3.15
CA GLY A 167 -1.25 9.35 -3.67
C GLY A 167 -0.08 8.80 -2.86
N ARG A 168 0.22 7.51 -3.01
CA ARG A 168 1.29 6.85 -2.26
C ARG A 168 2.65 6.91 -2.92
N ILE A 169 2.70 7.16 -4.22
CA ILE A 169 3.92 7.26 -5.03
C ILE A 169 3.91 8.58 -5.84
N PRO A 170 5.08 9.11 -6.25
CA PRO A 170 5.15 10.31 -7.08
C PRO A 170 4.40 10.15 -8.41
N LEU A 171 3.82 11.25 -8.92
CA LEU A 171 3.00 11.26 -10.14
C LEU A 171 3.72 10.74 -11.38
N ASN A 172 5.02 10.97 -11.47
CA ASN A 172 5.86 10.63 -12.61
C ASN A 172 6.83 9.48 -12.31
N SER A 173 6.50 8.61 -11.35
CA SER A 173 7.38 7.52 -10.93
C SER A 173 7.39 6.34 -11.89
N TYR A 174 6.46 6.30 -12.84
CA TYR A 174 6.41 5.28 -13.89
C TYR A 174 5.81 5.84 -15.18
N TYR A 175 6.17 5.25 -16.30
CA TYR A 175 5.66 5.52 -17.65
C TYR A 175 4.79 4.39 -18.17
N SER A 176 5.20 3.15 -17.87
CA SER A 176 4.59 1.93 -18.39
C SER A 176 4.26 0.98 -17.26
N ALA A 177 2.98 0.92 -16.89
CA ALA A 177 2.50 0.02 -15.86
C ALA A 177 2.27 -1.39 -16.43
N TYR A 178 2.90 -2.39 -15.82
CA TYR A 178 2.67 -3.80 -16.11
C TYR A 178 1.51 -4.34 -15.23
N PRO A 179 0.37 -4.74 -15.81
CA PRO A 179 -0.73 -5.31 -15.05
C PRO A 179 -0.42 -6.75 -14.66
N SER A 180 -0.01 -6.93 -13.41
CA SER A 180 0.32 -8.25 -12.86
C SER A 180 -0.93 -8.99 -12.38
N GLN A 181 -0.77 -10.27 -12.03
CA GLN A 181 -1.82 -11.05 -11.37
C GLN A 181 -1.70 -11.04 -9.84
N LEU A 182 -0.81 -10.22 -9.30
CA LEU A 182 -0.63 -10.09 -7.87
C LEU A 182 -1.89 -9.52 -7.22
N GLN A 183 -2.16 -9.97 -6.00
CA GLN A 183 -3.34 -9.60 -5.22
C GLN A 183 -2.89 -9.09 -3.84
N VAL A 184 -3.45 -7.97 -3.43
CA VAL A 184 -3.26 -7.38 -2.11
C VAL A 184 -4.57 -7.41 -1.35
N LEU A 185 -4.53 -7.88 -0.13
CA LEU A 185 -5.63 -7.88 0.82
C LEU A 185 -5.51 -6.62 1.68
N HIS A 186 -6.46 -5.72 1.56
CA HIS A 186 -6.55 -4.52 2.39
C HIS A 186 -7.47 -4.81 3.57
N MET A 187 -6.87 -5.06 4.73
CA MET A 187 -7.55 -5.50 5.95
C MET A 187 -8.15 -4.36 6.77
N GLY A 188 -7.90 -3.12 6.39
CA GLY A 188 -8.33 -1.94 7.15
C GLY A 188 -9.83 -1.79 7.34
N TYR A 189 -10.65 -2.61 6.66
CA TYR A 189 -12.10 -2.68 6.84
C TYR A 189 -12.58 -4.04 7.37
N SER A 190 -11.67 -4.95 7.70
CA SER A 190 -12.02 -6.34 8.04
C SER A 190 -12.66 -6.51 9.42
N ARG A 191 -12.52 -5.55 10.31
CA ARG A 191 -13.10 -5.53 11.66
C ARG A 191 -14.07 -4.37 11.81
N GLU A 192 -15.14 -4.60 12.57
CA GLU A 192 -16.19 -3.60 12.81
C GLU A 192 -15.66 -2.35 13.53
N ASP A 193 -14.82 -2.55 14.56
CA ASP A 193 -14.19 -1.46 15.29
C ASP A 193 -13.34 -0.55 14.38
N LEU A 194 -12.55 -1.15 13.47
CA LEU A 194 -11.74 -0.40 12.52
C LEU A 194 -12.59 0.35 11.48
N ARG A 195 -13.72 -0.24 11.05
CA ARG A 195 -14.67 0.45 10.16
C ARG A 195 -15.26 1.67 10.86
N GLN A 196 -15.67 1.54 12.13
CA GLN A 196 -16.19 2.68 12.89
C GLN A 196 -15.13 3.76 13.05
N GLU A 197 -13.90 3.41 13.44
CA GLU A 197 -12.79 4.37 13.55
C GLU A 197 -12.52 5.10 12.23
N LYS A 198 -12.44 4.36 11.10
CA LYS A 198 -12.20 4.97 9.77
C LYS A 198 -13.36 5.88 9.35
N HIS A 199 -14.60 5.46 9.58
CA HIS A 199 -15.77 6.30 9.31
C HIS A 199 -15.69 7.61 10.07
N ASP A 200 -15.48 7.54 11.39
CA ASP A 200 -15.47 8.72 12.27
C ASP A 200 -14.29 9.63 11.94
N PHE A 201 -13.13 9.06 11.62
CA PHE A 201 -11.97 9.80 11.16
C PHE A 201 -12.27 10.59 9.87
N TYR A 202 -12.76 9.92 8.81
CA TYR A 202 -13.08 10.62 7.56
C TYR A 202 -14.18 11.67 7.72
N MET A 203 -15.19 11.38 8.52
CA MET A 203 -16.26 12.35 8.83
C MET A 203 -15.73 13.53 9.63
N SER A 204 -14.67 13.39 10.43
CA SER A 204 -14.06 14.48 11.17
C SER A 204 -13.21 15.42 10.33
N ILE A 205 -12.50 14.87 9.32
CA ILE A 205 -11.53 15.64 8.51
C ILE A 205 -12.08 16.09 7.14
N ASP A 206 -13.12 15.43 6.64
CA ASP A 206 -13.70 15.69 5.31
C ASP A 206 -15.22 15.46 5.29
N ALA A 207 -15.94 16.02 6.26
CA ALA A 207 -17.39 15.85 6.42
C ALA A 207 -18.24 16.24 5.21
N GLU A 208 -17.69 17.08 4.32
CA GLU A 208 -18.36 17.53 3.10
C GLU A 208 -17.94 16.73 1.85
N GLY A 209 -16.96 15.81 1.99
CA GLY A 209 -16.44 15.01 0.87
C GLY A 209 -15.70 15.83 -0.18
N LYS A 210 -15.00 16.90 0.24
CA LYS A 210 -14.22 17.75 -0.66
C LYS A 210 -12.98 17.09 -1.23
N ASN A 211 -12.39 16.20 -0.42
CA ASN A 211 -11.15 15.51 -0.77
C ASN A 211 -11.39 14.05 -1.18
N GLY A 212 -12.54 13.47 -0.77
CA GLY A 212 -12.91 12.09 -1.07
C GLY A 212 -14.40 11.93 -1.40
N SER A 213 -14.91 10.71 -1.28
CA SER A 213 -16.30 10.39 -1.61
C SER A 213 -17.16 10.28 -0.35
N LEU A 214 -17.95 11.29 -0.03
CA LEU A 214 -18.88 11.24 1.10
C LEU A 214 -19.83 10.03 1.08
N PRO A 215 -20.42 9.61 -0.07
CA PRO A 215 -21.20 8.38 -0.11
C PRO A 215 -20.39 7.13 0.26
N GLN A 216 -19.12 7.06 -0.17
CA GLN A 216 -18.23 5.95 0.22
C GLN A 216 -17.93 5.99 1.72
N TYR A 217 -17.61 7.16 2.29
CA TYR A 217 -17.37 7.28 3.73
C TYR A 217 -18.56 6.78 4.56
N LYS A 218 -19.79 7.21 4.21
CA LYS A 218 -21.02 6.76 4.85
C LYS A 218 -21.26 5.26 4.71
N SER A 219 -20.83 4.67 3.59
CA SER A 219 -21.02 3.25 3.35
C SER A 219 -20.08 2.36 4.17
N ILE A 220 -19.04 2.92 4.80
CA ILE A 220 -18.11 2.13 5.64
C ILE A 220 -18.84 1.39 6.77
N ILE A 221 -19.86 2.02 7.36
CA ILE A 221 -20.69 1.46 8.44
C ILE A 221 -22.03 0.91 7.96
N ASP A 222 -22.19 0.61 6.69
CA ASP A 222 -23.39 -0.01 6.13
C ASP A 222 -23.64 -1.37 6.82
N PRO A 223 -24.83 -1.59 7.43
CA PRO A 223 -25.13 -2.84 8.11
C PRO A 223 -25.39 -4.03 7.19
N ASN A 224 -25.60 -3.80 5.88
CA ASN A 224 -25.91 -4.82 4.90
C ASN A 224 -25.03 -4.71 3.65
N PRO A 225 -23.69 -4.78 3.79
CA PRO A 225 -22.78 -4.69 2.65
C PRO A 225 -22.91 -5.91 1.73
N ASN A 226 -22.72 -5.71 0.43
CA ASN A 226 -22.59 -6.83 -0.50
C ASN A 226 -21.19 -7.44 -0.40
N LEU A 227 -21.10 -8.67 0.12
CA LEU A 227 -19.82 -9.38 0.34
C LEU A 227 -19.68 -10.55 -0.62
N LEU A 228 -18.48 -10.71 -1.14
CA LEU A 228 -18.09 -11.83 -2.00
C LEU A 228 -16.92 -12.58 -1.37
N ASP A 229 -16.92 -13.91 -1.50
CA ASP A 229 -15.83 -14.74 -1.01
C ASP A 229 -14.54 -14.43 -1.80
N PHE A 230 -13.46 -14.20 -1.07
CA PHE A 230 -12.16 -14.02 -1.68
C PHE A 230 -11.57 -15.38 -2.08
N HIS A 231 -11.18 -15.50 -3.33
CA HIS A 231 -10.45 -16.64 -3.85
C HIS A 231 -9.16 -16.17 -4.52
N SER A 232 -8.05 -16.79 -4.16
CA SER A 232 -6.81 -16.56 -4.88
C SER A 232 -6.94 -17.03 -6.33
N ASN A 233 -6.82 -16.09 -7.26
CA ASN A 233 -6.96 -16.34 -8.68
C ASN A 233 -5.62 -16.27 -9.42
N TYR A 234 -4.48 -16.49 -8.72
CA TYR A 234 -3.21 -16.53 -9.40
C TYR A 234 -3.14 -17.76 -10.31
N ILE A 235 -3.42 -17.55 -11.58
CA ILE A 235 -3.24 -18.56 -12.63
C ILE A 235 -1.91 -18.27 -13.31
N PRO A 236 -0.87 -19.15 -13.16
CA PRO A 236 0.36 -19.00 -13.93
C PRO A 236 -0.01 -18.99 -15.41
N ARG A 237 0.17 -17.86 -16.10
CA ARG A 237 0.03 -17.86 -17.55
C ARG A 237 1.03 -18.87 -18.08
N ARG A 238 0.53 -19.96 -18.69
CA ARG A 238 1.37 -20.93 -19.39
C ARG A 238 2.28 -20.14 -20.32
N LYS A 239 3.59 -20.51 -20.34
CA LYS A 239 4.52 -19.99 -21.33
C LYS A 239 3.85 -20.09 -22.69
N MET A 240 3.61 -18.96 -23.35
CA MET A 240 3.41 -19.01 -24.79
C MET A 240 4.73 -19.52 -25.38
N VAL A 241 4.69 -20.72 -25.93
CA VAL A 241 5.77 -21.34 -26.68
C VAL A 241 5.88 -20.62 -28.00
#